data_38b6abef0a09dba9c246360768e07822
#
_entry.id   38b6abef0a09dba9c246360768e07822
#
_cell.length_a   1.000
_cell.length_b   1.000
_cell.length_c   1.000
_cell.angle_alpha   90.00
_cell.angle_beta   90.00
_cell.angle_gamma   90.00
#
_symmetry.space_group_name_H-M   'P 1'
#
loop_
_entity.id
_entity.type
_entity.pdbx_description
1 polymer ?
#
loop_
_entity_poly.entity_id
_entity_poly.type
_entity_poly.pdbx_seq_one_letter_code
_entity_poly.pdbx_strand_id
1 'polypeptide(L)'
;DSLIPAAMPLTDAKIRTTKPADKPQKLADGGGLYLEVRPTGAKLWRYRYRIAGKENVFAIGDYPNIGLSDARELHRKARGLVEQGIHPSHNRQAERLANNAANANTFEAVAREWMAKKSAGWTPYYLRQVENFLSGDVFPYVGKLPIRSVTAAHLLEIIRRIEGRGAETVALLVRQWSSAIFRYAVATLG
;
A
#
# COMPACT_ATOMS: atom_id res chain seq x y z
N ASP A 1 30.59 -29.24 -25.77
CA ASP A 1 30.43 -28.07 -24.86
C ASP A 1 29.94 -26.89 -25.66
N SER A 2 28.60 -26.76 -25.74
CA SER A 2 27.96 -25.66 -26.43
C SER A 2 27.83 -24.50 -25.42
N LEU A 3 28.78 -23.56 -25.45
CA LEU A 3 28.70 -22.28 -24.78
C LEU A 3 27.49 -21.53 -25.33
N ILE A 4 26.35 -21.58 -24.62
CA ILE A 4 25.23 -20.68 -24.88
C ILE A 4 25.77 -19.28 -24.54
N PRO A 5 25.82 -18.33 -25.52
CA PRO A 5 26.30 -16.99 -25.22
C PRO A 5 25.40 -16.37 -24.14
N ALA A 6 26.01 -15.89 -23.06
CA ALA A 6 25.31 -15.14 -22.04
C ALA A 6 24.56 -13.99 -22.73
N ALA A 7 23.23 -14.00 -22.67
CA ALA A 7 22.44 -12.96 -23.29
C ALA A 7 22.92 -11.61 -22.76
N MET A 8 23.36 -10.72 -23.64
CA MET A 8 23.77 -9.37 -23.27
C MET A 8 22.59 -8.69 -22.57
N PRO A 9 22.82 -8.07 -21.40
CA PRO A 9 21.74 -7.40 -20.67
C PRO A 9 21.11 -6.32 -21.56
N LEU A 10 19.79 -6.14 -21.40
CA LEU A 10 19.06 -5.12 -22.17
C LEU A 10 19.59 -3.72 -21.87
N THR A 11 19.45 -2.84 -22.86
CA THR A 11 19.71 -1.41 -22.73
C THR A 11 18.43 -0.62 -23.00
N ASP A 12 18.31 0.57 -22.42
CA ASP A 12 17.16 1.46 -22.65
C ASP A 12 17.03 1.85 -24.14
N ALA A 13 18.15 2.00 -24.83
CA ALA A 13 18.14 2.26 -26.27
C ALA A 13 17.47 1.11 -27.02
N LYS A 14 17.83 -0.15 -26.72
CA LYS A 14 17.21 -1.33 -27.35
C LYS A 14 15.73 -1.43 -27.03
N ILE A 15 15.32 -1.16 -25.79
CA ILE A 15 13.92 -1.17 -25.37
C ILE A 15 13.11 -0.14 -26.17
N ARG A 16 13.62 1.10 -26.28
CA ARG A 16 12.94 2.19 -26.97
C ARG A 16 12.80 1.91 -28.47
N THR A 17 13.87 1.46 -29.10
CA THR A 17 13.91 1.28 -30.56
C THR A 17 13.24 0.01 -31.06
N THR A 18 12.94 -0.96 -30.16
CA THR A 18 12.24 -2.20 -30.55
C THR A 18 10.81 -1.89 -30.96
N LYS A 19 10.50 -2.15 -32.24
CA LYS A 19 9.17 -2.01 -32.84
C LYS A 19 8.34 -3.28 -32.61
N PRO A 20 7.01 -3.15 -32.55
CA PRO A 20 6.12 -4.32 -32.53
C PRO A 20 6.28 -5.14 -33.81
N ALA A 21 6.03 -6.45 -33.72
CA ALA A 21 5.94 -7.36 -34.86
C ALA A 21 4.61 -8.11 -34.81
N ASP A 22 4.30 -8.90 -35.82
CA ASP A 22 3.04 -9.66 -35.93
C ASP A 22 2.83 -10.63 -34.77
N LYS A 23 3.92 -11.09 -34.11
CA LYS A 23 3.89 -11.98 -32.94
C LYS A 23 4.60 -11.31 -31.75
N PRO A 24 4.19 -11.64 -30.52
CA PRO A 24 4.88 -11.14 -29.32
C PRO A 24 6.37 -11.51 -29.33
N GLN A 25 7.23 -10.50 -29.11
CA GLN A 25 8.66 -10.67 -29.02
C GLN A 25 9.07 -10.68 -27.54
N LYS A 26 10.06 -11.50 -27.20
CA LYS A 26 10.64 -11.57 -25.84
C LYS A 26 12.09 -11.13 -25.88
N LEU A 27 12.40 -10.03 -25.23
CA LEU A 27 13.74 -9.49 -25.07
C LEU A 27 14.26 -9.87 -23.69
N ALA A 28 15.15 -10.86 -23.61
CA ALA A 28 15.69 -11.34 -22.34
C ALA A 28 16.69 -10.35 -21.75
N ASP A 29 16.62 -10.13 -20.43
CA ASP A 29 17.60 -9.33 -19.66
C ASP A 29 18.49 -10.21 -18.76
N GLY A 30 18.14 -11.46 -18.56
CA GLY A 30 18.83 -12.41 -17.72
C GLY A 30 18.05 -12.78 -16.45
N GLY A 31 18.47 -13.90 -15.79
CA GLY A 31 17.83 -14.35 -14.54
C GLY A 31 16.33 -14.65 -14.63
N GLY A 32 15.78 -14.87 -15.83
CA GLY A 32 14.35 -15.04 -16.06
C GLY A 32 13.57 -13.73 -16.30
N LEU A 33 14.23 -12.57 -16.17
CA LEU A 33 13.63 -11.27 -16.53
C LEU A 33 13.64 -11.09 -18.07
N TYR A 34 12.50 -10.66 -18.61
CA TYR A 34 12.38 -10.29 -20.02
C TYR A 34 11.33 -9.21 -20.25
N LEU A 35 11.48 -8.47 -21.33
CA LEU A 35 10.46 -7.54 -21.82
C LEU A 35 9.67 -8.23 -22.95
N GLU A 36 8.37 -8.35 -22.78
CA GLU A 36 7.43 -8.81 -23.81
C GLU A 36 6.94 -7.61 -24.61
N VAL A 37 7.28 -7.56 -25.89
CA VAL A 37 6.76 -6.56 -26.84
C VAL A 37 5.61 -7.17 -27.60
N ARG A 38 4.40 -6.69 -27.40
CA ARG A 38 3.18 -7.19 -28.05
C ARG A 38 2.96 -6.56 -29.43
N PRO A 39 2.19 -7.21 -30.31
CA PRO A 39 1.81 -6.63 -31.62
C PRO A 39 1.11 -5.27 -31.50
N THR A 40 0.40 -5.03 -30.40
CA THR A 40 -0.24 -3.74 -30.09
C THR A 40 0.74 -2.61 -29.74
N GLY A 41 2.03 -2.90 -29.64
CA GLY A 41 3.07 -1.96 -29.18
C GLY A 41 3.26 -1.92 -27.65
N ALA A 42 2.40 -2.57 -26.88
CA ALA A 42 2.55 -2.64 -25.43
C ALA A 42 3.83 -3.42 -25.05
N LYS A 43 4.60 -2.88 -24.13
CA LYS A 43 5.85 -3.45 -23.61
C LYS A 43 5.68 -3.80 -22.15
N LEU A 44 5.82 -5.09 -21.79
CA LEU A 44 5.49 -5.61 -20.48
C LEU A 44 6.68 -6.34 -19.88
N TRP A 45 7.09 -5.94 -18.69
CA TRP A 45 8.11 -6.64 -17.91
C TRP A 45 7.54 -7.91 -17.30
N ARG A 46 8.23 -9.03 -17.54
CA ARG A 46 7.87 -10.37 -17.09
C ARG A 46 9.05 -11.04 -16.41
N TYR A 47 8.78 -11.80 -15.37
CA TYR A 47 9.74 -12.67 -14.72
C TYR A 47 9.27 -14.11 -14.81
N ARG A 48 10.05 -14.95 -15.49
CA ARG A 48 9.83 -16.41 -15.58
C ARG A 48 10.64 -17.09 -14.49
N TYR A 49 9.99 -17.94 -13.71
CA TYR A 49 10.59 -18.65 -12.58
C TYR A 49 9.98 -20.02 -12.41
N ARG A 50 10.60 -20.86 -11.55
CA ARG A 50 10.09 -22.18 -11.17
C ARG A 50 9.96 -22.29 -9.67
N ILE A 51 8.85 -22.88 -9.20
CA ILE A 51 8.62 -23.34 -7.83
C ILE A 51 8.08 -24.75 -7.88
N ALA A 52 8.62 -25.66 -7.06
CA ALA A 52 8.26 -27.06 -7.02
C ALA A 52 8.27 -27.73 -8.42
N GLY A 53 9.26 -27.38 -9.25
CA GLY A 53 9.40 -27.90 -10.60
C GLY A 53 8.47 -27.31 -11.67
N LYS A 54 7.46 -26.52 -11.28
CA LYS A 54 6.50 -25.90 -12.20
C LYS A 54 6.98 -24.51 -12.65
N GLU A 55 6.90 -24.26 -13.96
CA GLU A 55 7.20 -22.97 -14.53
C GLU A 55 6.04 -21.99 -14.34
N ASN A 56 6.37 -20.76 -13.96
CA ASN A 56 5.43 -19.69 -13.70
C ASN A 56 5.96 -18.37 -14.30
N VAL A 57 5.05 -17.43 -14.53
CA VAL A 57 5.38 -16.08 -15.01
C VAL A 57 4.74 -15.04 -14.12
N PHE A 58 5.58 -14.14 -13.61
CA PHE A 58 5.14 -12.99 -12.82
C PHE A 58 5.14 -11.71 -13.66
N ALA A 59 4.04 -10.99 -13.66
CA ALA A 59 3.93 -9.68 -14.31
C ALA A 59 4.52 -8.61 -13.39
N ILE A 60 5.68 -8.07 -13.72
CA ILE A 60 6.32 -6.99 -12.97
C ILE A 60 5.56 -5.68 -13.20
N GLY A 61 5.35 -5.30 -14.47
CA GLY A 61 4.60 -4.11 -14.86
C GLY A 61 4.87 -3.73 -16.30
N ASP A 62 4.46 -2.55 -16.69
CA ASP A 62 4.54 -2.04 -18.06
C ASP A 62 5.62 -0.96 -18.23
N TYR A 63 6.26 -0.96 -19.37
CA TYR A 63 7.14 0.11 -19.82
C TYR A 63 6.31 1.13 -20.63
N PRO A 64 6.50 2.46 -20.47
CA PRO A 64 7.61 3.10 -19.78
C PRO A 64 7.38 3.42 -18.28
N ASN A 65 6.21 3.11 -17.69
CA ASN A 65 5.92 3.42 -16.28
C ASN A 65 6.95 2.78 -15.34
N ILE A 66 7.44 1.57 -15.69
CA ILE A 66 8.55 0.92 -15.01
C ILE A 66 9.74 0.89 -15.98
N GLY A 67 10.79 1.64 -15.67
CA GLY A 67 12.05 1.67 -16.40
C GLY A 67 12.86 0.40 -16.22
N LEU A 68 13.95 0.25 -16.98
CA LEU A 68 14.82 -0.93 -16.92
C LEU A 68 15.45 -1.11 -15.53
N SER A 69 15.88 -0.03 -14.89
CA SER A 69 16.47 -0.07 -13.54
C SER A 69 15.46 -0.58 -12.52
N ASP A 70 14.25 -0.03 -12.55
CA ASP A 70 13.18 -0.39 -11.60
C ASP A 70 12.70 -1.83 -11.83
N ALA A 71 12.62 -2.25 -13.10
CA ALA A 71 12.28 -3.63 -13.46
C ALA A 71 13.29 -4.62 -12.89
N ARG A 72 14.59 -4.30 -12.95
CA ARG A 72 15.66 -5.11 -12.34
C ARG A 72 15.57 -5.16 -10.81
N GLU A 73 15.22 -4.06 -10.18
CA GLU A 73 15.02 -4.01 -8.73
C GLU A 73 13.81 -4.86 -8.31
N LEU A 74 12.67 -4.69 -8.98
CA LEU A 74 11.46 -5.48 -8.73
C LEU A 74 11.68 -6.97 -9.02
N HIS A 75 12.47 -7.29 -10.04
CA HIS A 75 12.89 -8.67 -10.33
C HIS A 75 13.73 -9.26 -9.19
N ARG A 76 14.71 -8.51 -8.65
CA ARG A 76 15.51 -8.98 -7.48
C ARG A 76 14.62 -9.29 -6.27
N LYS A 77 13.66 -8.41 -5.96
CA LYS A 77 12.68 -8.63 -4.88
C LYS A 77 11.84 -9.90 -5.14
N ALA A 78 11.30 -10.03 -6.36
CA ALA A 78 10.51 -11.20 -6.74
C ALA A 78 11.33 -12.50 -6.69
N ARG A 79 12.60 -12.45 -7.10
CA ARG A 79 13.51 -13.59 -7.03
C ARG A 79 13.77 -14.02 -5.58
N GLY A 80 13.98 -13.09 -4.65
CA GLY A 80 14.14 -13.41 -3.23
C GLY A 80 12.91 -14.12 -2.64
N LEU A 81 11.70 -13.77 -3.07
CA LEU A 81 10.48 -14.50 -2.68
C LEU A 81 10.47 -15.94 -3.24
N VAL A 82 10.84 -16.11 -4.51
CA VAL A 82 10.92 -17.43 -5.15
C VAL A 82 11.94 -18.34 -4.45
N GLU A 83 13.09 -17.82 -4.05
CA GLU A 83 14.11 -18.53 -3.28
C GLU A 83 13.59 -19.01 -1.90
N GLN A 84 12.60 -18.30 -1.33
CA GLN A 84 11.87 -18.70 -0.12
C GLN A 84 10.66 -19.61 -0.40
N GLY A 85 10.42 -20.01 -1.65
CA GLY A 85 9.28 -20.82 -2.04
C GLY A 85 7.94 -20.05 -2.13
N ILE A 86 7.99 -18.71 -2.10
CA ILE A 86 6.79 -17.85 -2.13
C ILE A 86 6.54 -17.38 -3.56
N HIS A 87 5.30 -17.55 -4.05
CA HIS A 87 4.89 -17.00 -5.35
C HIS A 87 4.77 -15.46 -5.29
N PRO A 88 5.53 -14.70 -6.10
CA PRO A 88 5.47 -13.22 -6.08
C PRO A 88 4.07 -12.65 -6.33
N SER A 89 3.25 -13.33 -7.16
CA SER A 89 1.86 -12.94 -7.41
C SER A 89 0.97 -13.06 -6.16
N HIS A 90 1.13 -14.13 -5.40
CA HIS A 90 0.37 -14.34 -4.15
C HIS A 90 0.79 -13.34 -3.09
N ASN A 91 2.10 -13.09 -2.95
CA ASN A 91 2.61 -12.06 -2.04
C ASN A 91 2.04 -10.67 -2.36
N ARG A 92 2.10 -10.25 -3.65
CA ARG A 92 1.51 -8.97 -4.10
C ARG A 92 0.01 -8.90 -3.83
N GLN A 93 -0.73 -9.98 -4.00
CA GLN A 93 -2.16 -10.01 -3.69
C GLN A 93 -2.42 -9.88 -2.19
N ALA A 94 -1.66 -10.59 -1.35
CA ALA A 94 -1.76 -10.48 0.10
C ALA A 94 -1.45 -9.06 0.59
N GLU A 95 -0.39 -8.44 0.08
CA GLU A 95 -0.05 -7.04 0.38
C GLU A 95 -1.16 -6.06 -0.04
N ARG A 96 -1.77 -6.26 -1.22
CA ARG A 96 -2.90 -5.43 -1.66
C ARG A 96 -4.10 -5.57 -0.75
N LEU A 97 -4.44 -6.80 -0.35
CA LEU A 97 -5.55 -7.06 0.57
C LEU A 97 -5.29 -6.43 1.94
N ALA A 98 -4.08 -6.61 2.48
CA ALA A 98 -3.67 -5.99 3.74
C ALA A 98 -3.72 -4.45 3.67
N ASN A 99 -3.22 -3.85 2.59
CA ASN A 99 -3.28 -2.41 2.38
C ASN A 99 -4.71 -1.89 2.24
N ASN A 100 -5.58 -2.62 1.52
CA ASN A 100 -6.99 -2.25 1.37
C ASN A 100 -7.72 -2.32 2.71
N ALA A 101 -7.52 -3.40 3.48
CA ALA A 101 -8.08 -3.53 4.83
C ALA A 101 -7.59 -2.41 5.77
N ALA A 102 -6.29 -2.12 5.73
CA ALA A 102 -5.71 -1.05 6.53
C ALA A 102 -6.21 0.35 6.12
N ASN A 103 -6.48 0.57 4.83
CA ASN A 103 -7.05 1.83 4.33
C ASN A 103 -8.55 1.97 4.63
N ALA A 104 -9.28 0.85 4.78
CA ALA A 104 -10.67 0.85 5.22
C ALA A 104 -10.81 1.27 6.69
N ASN A 105 -9.79 0.97 7.53
CA ASN A 105 -9.75 1.34 8.94
C ASN A 105 -9.33 2.81 9.10
N THR A 106 -10.19 3.75 8.67
CA THR A 106 -9.95 5.18 8.86
C THR A 106 -10.13 5.58 10.32
N PHE A 107 -9.52 6.71 10.73
CA PHE A 107 -9.68 7.22 12.09
C PHE A 107 -11.16 7.39 12.46
N GLU A 108 -11.96 7.96 11.55
CA GLU A 108 -13.40 8.14 11.77
C GLU A 108 -14.15 6.80 11.91
N ALA A 109 -13.88 5.81 11.05
CA ALA A 109 -14.53 4.51 11.14
C ALA A 109 -14.26 3.83 12.48
N VAL A 110 -12.99 3.82 12.92
CA VAL A 110 -12.59 3.26 14.21
C VAL A 110 -13.16 4.05 15.39
N ALA A 111 -13.19 5.39 15.29
CA ALA A 111 -13.79 6.24 16.33
C ALA A 111 -15.29 5.96 16.49
N ARG A 112 -16.02 5.81 15.39
CA ARG A 112 -17.45 5.47 15.42
C ARG A 112 -17.70 4.09 16.01
N GLU A 113 -16.89 3.10 15.66
CA GLU A 113 -16.96 1.77 16.25
C GLU A 113 -16.67 1.80 17.78
N TRP A 114 -15.63 2.54 18.18
CA TRP A 114 -15.31 2.76 19.58
C TRP A 114 -16.47 3.42 20.35
N MET A 115 -17.07 4.48 19.78
CA MET A 115 -18.24 5.14 20.38
C MET A 115 -19.42 4.17 20.52
N ALA A 116 -19.73 3.38 19.50
CA ALA A 116 -20.80 2.39 19.54
C ALA A 116 -20.60 1.37 20.67
N LYS A 117 -19.37 0.87 20.85
CA LYS A 117 -19.05 -0.06 21.98
C LYS A 117 -19.13 0.60 23.35
N LYS A 118 -18.80 1.88 23.47
CA LYS A 118 -18.82 2.61 24.75
C LYS A 118 -20.17 3.21 25.09
N SER A 119 -21.06 3.37 24.10
CA SER A 119 -22.36 4.03 24.27
C SER A 119 -23.25 3.41 25.35
N ALA A 120 -23.17 2.09 25.56
CA ALA A 120 -23.95 1.41 26.61
C ALA A 120 -23.68 1.93 28.04
N GLY A 121 -22.49 2.50 28.29
CA GLY A 121 -22.11 3.06 29.58
C GLY A 121 -22.18 4.60 29.63
N TRP A 122 -22.68 5.25 28.58
CA TRP A 122 -22.74 6.71 28.49
C TRP A 122 -24.18 7.23 28.50
N THR A 123 -24.34 8.45 29.03
CA THR A 123 -25.61 9.15 28.87
C THR A 123 -25.77 9.60 27.40
N PRO A 124 -27.01 9.72 26.89
CA PRO A 124 -27.27 10.24 25.53
C PRO A 124 -26.69 11.64 25.30
N TYR A 125 -26.63 12.46 26.36
CA TYR A 125 -26.01 13.79 26.30
C TYR A 125 -24.51 13.70 26.06
N TYR A 126 -23.79 12.84 26.83
CA TYR A 126 -22.36 12.66 26.70
C TYR A 126 -21.97 12.07 25.35
N LEU A 127 -22.72 11.09 24.84
CA LEU A 127 -22.49 10.53 23.52
C LEU A 127 -22.56 11.60 22.42
N ARG A 128 -23.62 12.44 22.45
CA ARG A 128 -23.74 13.55 21.50
C ARG A 128 -22.62 14.56 21.62
N GLN A 129 -22.15 14.83 22.82
CA GLN A 129 -21.02 15.72 23.05
C GLN A 129 -19.73 15.17 22.38
N VAL A 130 -19.41 13.90 22.62
CA VAL A 130 -18.26 13.22 21.99
C VAL A 130 -18.36 13.27 20.48
N GLU A 131 -19.53 12.92 19.92
CA GLU A 131 -19.77 12.90 18.48
C GLU A 131 -19.63 14.30 17.86
N ASN A 132 -20.20 15.33 18.48
CA ASN A 132 -20.13 16.70 17.98
C ASN A 132 -18.69 17.21 17.93
N PHE A 133 -17.92 17.02 18.99
CA PHE A 133 -16.53 17.50 19.01
C PHE A 133 -15.61 16.69 18.09
N LEU A 134 -15.78 15.37 18.01
CA LEU A 134 -14.99 14.57 17.05
C LEU A 134 -15.36 14.94 15.61
N SER A 135 -16.65 15.11 15.30
CA SER A 135 -17.11 15.45 13.95
C SER A 135 -16.73 16.88 13.53
N GLY A 136 -16.75 17.84 14.46
CA GLY A 136 -16.42 19.23 14.18
C GLY A 136 -14.92 19.53 14.20
N ASP A 137 -14.19 18.94 15.13
CA ASP A 137 -12.82 19.34 15.41
C ASP A 137 -11.75 18.34 14.95
N VAL A 138 -12.09 17.06 14.76
CA VAL A 138 -11.11 16.01 14.48
C VAL A 138 -11.30 15.38 13.10
N PHE A 139 -12.50 14.94 12.77
CA PHE A 139 -12.76 14.23 11.52
C PHE A 139 -12.49 15.04 10.25
N PRO A 140 -12.70 16.36 10.19
CA PRO A 140 -12.34 17.16 9.02
C PRO A 140 -10.84 17.08 8.65
N TYR A 141 -9.98 16.82 9.62
CA TYR A 141 -8.52 16.82 9.42
C TYR A 141 -7.94 15.41 9.26
N VAL A 142 -8.36 14.47 10.09
CA VAL A 142 -7.77 13.12 10.13
C VAL A 142 -8.79 12.00 9.93
N GLY A 143 -10.09 12.30 9.87
CA GLY A 143 -11.16 11.30 9.82
C GLY A 143 -11.01 10.31 8.67
N LYS A 144 -10.65 10.78 7.48
CA LYS A 144 -10.47 9.96 6.27
C LYS A 144 -9.11 9.28 6.16
N LEU A 145 -8.15 9.62 7.02
CA LEU A 145 -6.84 8.98 7.01
C LEU A 145 -6.94 7.58 7.64
N PRO A 146 -6.23 6.58 7.10
CA PRO A 146 -6.05 5.31 7.79
C PRO A 146 -5.52 5.58 9.20
N ILE A 147 -6.10 4.95 10.23
CA ILE A 147 -5.75 5.25 11.63
C ILE A 147 -4.25 5.07 11.90
N ARG A 148 -3.62 4.09 11.25
CA ARG A 148 -2.17 3.85 11.34
C ARG A 148 -1.30 4.99 10.77
N SER A 149 -1.88 5.85 9.92
CA SER A 149 -1.19 6.98 9.31
C SER A 149 -1.37 8.28 10.10
N VAL A 150 -2.26 8.30 11.10
CA VAL A 150 -2.46 9.46 11.96
C VAL A 150 -1.33 9.53 12.98
N THR A 151 -0.57 10.60 12.95
CA THR A 151 0.60 10.83 13.81
C THR A 151 0.28 11.74 14.99
N ALA A 152 1.17 11.75 15.99
CA ALA A 152 1.09 12.70 17.11
C ALA A 152 1.11 14.15 16.62
N ALA A 153 1.82 14.47 15.53
CA ALA A 153 1.87 15.82 14.95
C ALA A 153 0.49 16.25 14.44
N HIS A 154 -0.26 15.37 13.77
CA HIS A 154 -1.63 15.65 13.34
C HIS A 154 -2.53 16.00 14.53
N LEU A 155 -2.47 15.23 15.60
CA LEU A 155 -3.29 15.46 16.79
C LEU A 155 -2.88 16.75 17.52
N LEU A 156 -1.59 17.03 17.61
CA LEU A 156 -1.08 18.25 18.24
C LEU A 156 -1.56 19.49 17.51
N GLU A 157 -1.59 19.47 16.18
CA GLU A 157 -2.11 20.57 15.37
C GLU A 157 -3.60 20.81 15.65
N ILE A 158 -4.40 19.74 15.71
CA ILE A 158 -5.83 19.83 16.04
C ILE A 158 -6.02 20.43 17.45
N ILE A 159 -5.29 19.91 18.44
CA ILE A 159 -5.35 20.39 19.83
C ILE A 159 -5.03 21.89 19.90
N ARG A 160 -3.94 22.33 19.27
CA ARG A 160 -3.55 23.75 19.22
C ARG A 160 -4.60 24.64 18.57
N ARG A 161 -5.30 24.16 17.54
CA ARG A 161 -6.42 24.90 16.91
C ARG A 161 -7.59 25.09 17.89
N ILE A 162 -7.91 24.05 18.66
CA ILE A 162 -8.97 24.11 19.67
C ILE A 162 -8.60 25.05 20.81
N GLU A 163 -7.37 24.98 21.30
CA GLU A 163 -6.82 25.89 22.32
C GLU A 163 -6.81 27.34 21.83
N GLY A 164 -6.38 27.57 20.59
CA GLY A 164 -6.30 28.91 19.98
C GLY A 164 -7.64 29.64 19.85
N ARG A 165 -8.78 28.92 19.92
CA ARG A 165 -10.13 29.53 20.00
C ARG A 165 -10.67 29.67 21.44
N GLY A 166 -9.82 29.42 22.46
CA GLY A 166 -10.20 29.54 23.87
C GLY A 166 -10.99 28.35 24.42
N ALA A 167 -10.90 27.16 23.79
CA ALA A 167 -11.66 25.97 24.17
C ALA A 167 -10.75 24.89 24.82
N GLU A 168 -9.97 25.25 25.81
CA GLU A 168 -8.97 24.39 26.45
C GLU A 168 -9.55 23.09 27.01
N THR A 169 -10.74 23.16 27.62
CA THR A 169 -11.44 21.98 28.14
C THR A 169 -11.78 20.99 27.00
N VAL A 170 -12.20 21.50 25.83
CA VAL A 170 -12.48 20.67 24.67
C VAL A 170 -11.20 20.03 24.12
N ALA A 171 -10.09 20.80 24.10
CA ALA A 171 -8.79 20.28 23.68
C ALA A 171 -8.34 19.11 24.55
N LEU A 172 -8.51 19.21 25.88
CA LEU A 172 -8.23 18.12 26.80
C LEU A 172 -9.09 16.87 26.55
N LEU A 173 -10.39 17.05 26.33
CA LEU A 173 -11.32 15.96 26.04
C LEU A 173 -10.97 15.28 24.71
N VAL A 174 -10.74 16.05 23.65
CA VAL A 174 -10.34 15.53 22.35
C VAL A 174 -9.04 14.73 22.43
N ARG A 175 -8.06 15.19 23.23
CA ARG A 175 -6.82 14.43 23.48
C ARG A 175 -7.11 13.09 24.17
N GLN A 176 -7.98 13.08 25.18
CA GLN A 176 -8.35 11.87 25.94
C GLN A 176 -9.10 10.88 25.04
N TRP A 177 -10.08 11.33 24.26
CA TRP A 177 -10.84 10.47 23.34
C TRP A 177 -9.96 9.92 22.22
N SER A 178 -9.11 10.76 21.60
CA SER A 178 -8.17 10.30 20.57
C SER A 178 -7.25 9.22 21.13
N SER A 179 -6.72 9.39 22.34
CA SER A 179 -5.90 8.37 23.01
C SER A 179 -6.69 7.07 23.27
N ALA A 180 -7.97 7.16 23.66
CA ALA A 180 -8.82 6.00 23.86
C ALA A 180 -9.14 5.27 22.54
N ILE A 181 -9.37 6.01 21.46
CA ILE A 181 -9.60 5.47 20.12
C ILE A 181 -8.36 4.72 19.62
N PHE A 182 -7.15 5.28 19.80
CA PHE A 182 -5.91 4.57 19.43
C PHE A 182 -5.70 3.30 20.26
N ARG A 183 -5.92 3.33 21.57
CA ARG A 183 -5.84 2.11 22.39
C ARG A 183 -6.84 1.05 21.93
N TYR A 184 -8.04 1.48 21.56
CA TYR A 184 -9.05 0.59 21.00
C TYR A 184 -8.58 -0.01 19.66
N ALA A 185 -8.04 0.81 18.77
CA ALA A 185 -7.49 0.35 17.50
C ALA A 185 -6.38 -0.69 17.68
N VAL A 186 -5.42 -0.43 18.56
CA VAL A 186 -4.33 -1.38 18.86
C VAL A 186 -4.87 -2.71 19.39
N ALA A 187 -5.91 -2.67 20.23
CA ALA A 187 -6.50 -3.89 20.80
C ALA A 187 -7.36 -4.69 19.80
N THR A 188 -7.87 -4.05 18.73
CA THR A 188 -8.81 -4.69 17.79
C THR A 188 -8.24 -4.97 16.41
N LEU A 189 -7.24 -4.21 15.98
CA LEU A 189 -6.65 -4.26 14.64
C LEU A 189 -5.19 -4.72 14.63
N GLY A 190 -4.52 -4.71 15.77
CA GLY A 190 -3.11 -5.07 15.94
C GLY A 190 -2.91 -6.48 16.28
#